data_62b62cebd70d2b71cbf06562f61b2bf1
#
_entry.id   62b62cebd70d2b71cbf06562f61b2bf1
#
_cell.length_a   1.000
_cell.length_b   1.000
_cell.length_c   1.000
_cell.angle_alpha   90.00
_cell.angle_beta   90.00
_cell.angle_gamma   90.00
#
_symmetry.space_group_name_H-M   'P 1'
#
loop_
_entity.id
_entity.type
_entity.pdbx_description
1 polymer ?
#
loop_
_entity_poly.entity_id
_entity_poly.type
_entity_poly.pdbx_seq_one_letter_code
_entity_poly.pdbx_strand_id
1 'polypeptide(L)'
;MTTAAPDALSDRALTEHGLRPDGEGRILLLACGALAREILALIRLNGWEHMDLACLPAILHNHPEKITDAVRAAVDKHRPNYARICVVYADCGTGGLLRAACDKMGVEMVPGPHCYAFFDGLAAFEARDEVTAFYLTDFLCRQFDAFVWKPLGLDRHPQLREMYFGNYEKLVYLAQTEDAELTARAEACAERMGLAFERRYTGYGDLARVLEGWADAPATA
;
A
#
# COMPACT_ATOMS: atom_id res chain seq x y z
N MET A 1 0.45 -17.79 -15.23
CA MET A 1 0.67 -16.40 -15.75
C MET A 1 -0.55 -15.60 -15.38
N THR A 2 -0.44 -14.79 -14.32
CA THR A 2 -1.51 -13.91 -13.84
C THR A 2 -1.80 -12.87 -14.93
N THR A 3 -2.78 -13.11 -15.77
CA THR A 3 -3.27 -12.15 -16.76
C THR A 3 -4.49 -11.44 -16.18
N ALA A 4 -4.29 -10.65 -15.13
CA ALA A 4 -5.32 -9.68 -14.78
C ALA A 4 -5.60 -8.84 -16.04
N ALA A 5 -6.86 -8.72 -16.43
CA ALA A 5 -7.25 -7.90 -17.57
C ALA A 5 -6.66 -6.49 -17.40
N PRO A 6 -6.19 -5.83 -18.47
CA PRO A 6 -5.57 -4.50 -18.38
C PRO A 6 -6.37 -3.48 -17.55
N ASP A 7 -7.69 -3.56 -17.61
CA ASP A 7 -8.60 -2.70 -16.82
C ASP A 7 -8.59 -2.99 -15.31
N ALA A 8 -8.32 -4.24 -14.90
CA ALA A 8 -8.29 -4.61 -13.47
C ALA A 8 -7.09 -4.00 -12.73
N LEU A 9 -6.02 -3.66 -13.44
CA LEU A 9 -4.82 -3.00 -12.90
C LEU A 9 -4.83 -1.47 -13.09
N SER A 10 -5.93 -0.90 -13.58
CA SER A 10 -6.05 0.55 -13.62
C SER A 10 -6.08 1.12 -12.20
N ASP A 11 -5.47 2.29 -12.00
CA ASP A 11 -5.45 2.95 -10.69
C ASP A 11 -6.88 3.19 -10.16
N ARG A 12 -7.83 3.44 -11.06
CA ARG A 12 -9.24 3.60 -10.70
C ARG A 12 -9.84 2.28 -10.19
N ALA A 13 -9.62 1.17 -10.88
CA ALA A 13 -10.13 -0.13 -10.46
C ALA A 13 -9.53 -0.55 -9.11
N LEU A 14 -8.23 -0.37 -8.91
CA LEU A 14 -7.55 -0.64 -7.64
C LEU A 14 -8.06 0.26 -6.50
N THR A 15 -8.43 1.50 -6.82
CA THR A 15 -8.97 2.45 -5.84
C THR A 15 -10.38 2.06 -5.39
N GLU A 16 -11.27 1.76 -6.35
CA GLU A 16 -12.71 1.59 -6.09
C GLU A 16 -13.11 0.13 -5.78
N HIS A 17 -12.43 -0.85 -6.39
CA HIS A 17 -12.85 -2.26 -6.39
C HIS A 17 -11.81 -3.23 -5.85
N GLY A 18 -10.53 -2.83 -5.81
CA GLY A 18 -9.42 -3.72 -5.48
C GLY A 18 -9.09 -4.70 -6.59
N LEU A 19 -8.56 -5.88 -6.24
CA LEU A 19 -8.15 -6.92 -7.17
C LEU A 19 -8.69 -8.28 -6.70
N ARG A 20 -9.18 -9.10 -7.63
CA ARG A 20 -9.56 -10.50 -7.36
C ARG A 20 -8.37 -11.41 -7.64
N PRO A 21 -8.17 -12.46 -6.84
CA PRO A 21 -7.12 -13.45 -7.11
C PRO A 21 -7.51 -14.34 -8.30
N ASP A 22 -6.52 -14.89 -8.98
CA ASP A 22 -6.74 -15.84 -10.08
C ASP A 22 -7.18 -17.23 -9.58
N GLY A 23 -6.86 -17.57 -8.34
CA GLY A 23 -7.32 -18.78 -7.64
C GLY A 23 -6.51 -20.06 -7.96
N GLU A 24 -5.33 -19.90 -8.54
CA GLU A 24 -4.43 -21.04 -8.88
C GLU A 24 -3.32 -21.25 -7.84
N GLY A 25 -3.03 -20.24 -7.03
CA GLY A 25 -1.99 -20.27 -6.00
C GLY A 25 -2.39 -21.05 -4.74
N ARG A 26 -1.40 -21.38 -3.92
CA ARG A 26 -1.59 -22.01 -2.59
C ARG A 26 -1.58 -21.01 -1.45
N ILE A 27 -0.92 -19.87 -1.65
CA ILE A 27 -0.79 -18.78 -0.71
C ILE A 27 -1.53 -17.57 -1.26
N LEU A 28 -2.41 -16.98 -0.47
CA LEU A 28 -3.06 -15.72 -0.80
C LEU A 28 -2.35 -14.55 -0.11
N LEU A 29 -1.89 -13.59 -0.88
CA LEU A 29 -1.51 -12.27 -0.39
C LEU A 29 -2.75 -11.37 -0.40
N LEU A 30 -3.26 -11.00 0.76
CA LEU A 30 -4.37 -10.07 0.90
C LEU A 30 -3.83 -8.68 1.21
N ALA A 31 -3.91 -7.76 0.25
CA ALA A 31 -3.23 -6.48 0.28
C ALA A 31 -4.15 -5.26 0.11
N CYS A 32 -3.61 -4.07 0.38
CA CYS A 32 -4.18 -2.81 -0.08
C CYS A 32 -4.00 -2.67 -1.60
N GLY A 33 -5.00 -2.18 -2.31
CA GLY A 33 -4.93 -1.91 -3.75
C GLY A 33 -3.78 -0.96 -4.13
N ALA A 34 -3.34 -0.12 -3.20
CA ALA A 34 -2.20 0.76 -3.38
C ALA A 34 -0.85 0.03 -3.55
N LEU A 35 -0.76 -1.24 -3.17
CA LEU A 35 0.45 -2.07 -3.25
C LEU A 35 0.38 -3.11 -4.39
N ALA A 36 -0.71 -3.12 -5.17
CA ALA A 36 -0.98 -4.19 -6.12
C ALA A 36 0.09 -4.33 -7.19
N ARG A 37 0.57 -3.23 -7.74
CA ARG A 37 1.55 -3.23 -8.83
C ARG A 37 2.91 -3.74 -8.38
N GLU A 38 3.34 -3.31 -7.20
CA GLU A 38 4.61 -3.68 -6.58
C GLU A 38 4.63 -5.17 -6.23
N ILE A 39 3.54 -5.67 -5.61
CA ILE A 39 3.42 -7.10 -5.28
C ILE A 39 3.39 -7.95 -6.54
N LEU A 40 2.62 -7.59 -7.56
CA LEU A 40 2.59 -8.32 -8.83
C LEU A 40 3.94 -8.28 -9.56
N ALA A 41 4.68 -7.18 -9.47
CA ALA A 41 6.03 -7.10 -10.01
C ALA A 41 6.95 -8.08 -9.29
N LEU A 42 6.90 -8.14 -7.95
CA LEU A 42 7.70 -9.08 -7.16
C LEU A 42 7.35 -10.54 -7.45
N ILE A 43 6.06 -10.88 -7.54
CA ILE A 43 5.60 -12.24 -7.90
C ILE A 43 6.20 -12.65 -9.26
N ARG A 44 6.13 -11.77 -10.27
CA ARG A 44 6.66 -12.05 -11.61
C ARG A 44 8.19 -12.16 -11.65
N LEU A 45 8.89 -11.23 -10.98
CA LEU A 45 10.35 -11.19 -10.96
C LEU A 45 10.95 -12.44 -10.31
N ASN A 46 10.28 -12.99 -9.30
CA ASN A 46 10.77 -14.13 -8.54
C ASN A 46 10.13 -15.47 -8.99
N GLY A 47 9.20 -15.45 -9.94
CA GLY A 47 8.52 -16.67 -10.39
C GLY A 47 7.67 -17.36 -9.30
N TRP A 48 7.07 -16.61 -8.39
CA TRP A 48 6.25 -17.15 -7.30
C TRP A 48 4.84 -17.54 -7.77
N GLU A 49 4.75 -18.52 -8.68
CA GLU A 49 3.49 -19.00 -9.28
C GLU A 49 2.51 -19.60 -8.25
N HIS A 50 3.00 -19.92 -7.05
CA HIS A 50 2.19 -20.46 -5.95
C HIS A 50 1.54 -19.37 -5.09
N MET A 51 1.77 -18.10 -5.38
CA MET A 51 1.20 -16.96 -4.70
C MET A 51 0.17 -16.24 -5.56
N ASP A 52 -1.04 -16.09 -5.04
CA ASP A 52 -2.08 -15.24 -5.61
C ASP A 52 -2.18 -13.91 -4.87
N LEU A 53 -2.65 -12.89 -5.56
CA LEU A 53 -2.90 -11.57 -4.98
C LEU A 53 -4.40 -11.23 -5.01
N ALA A 54 -4.95 -10.92 -3.85
CA ALA A 54 -6.22 -10.21 -3.70
C ALA A 54 -5.98 -8.83 -3.08
N CYS A 55 -6.63 -7.80 -3.58
CA CYS A 55 -6.54 -6.49 -2.99
C CYS A 55 -7.91 -5.97 -2.57
N LEU A 56 -7.97 -5.41 -1.38
CA LEU A 56 -9.08 -4.55 -0.97
C LEU A 56 -8.97 -3.18 -1.64
N PRO A 57 -10.10 -2.47 -1.84
CA PRO A 57 -10.09 -1.14 -2.44
C PRO A 57 -9.13 -0.20 -1.74
N ALA A 58 -8.25 0.46 -2.49
CA ALA A 58 -7.27 1.37 -1.90
C ALA A 58 -7.91 2.58 -1.21
N ILE A 59 -9.16 2.94 -1.57
CA ILE A 59 -9.90 4.03 -0.92
C ILE A 59 -10.11 3.81 0.59
N LEU A 60 -9.99 2.58 1.09
CA LEU A 60 -9.99 2.28 2.52
C LEU A 60 -8.86 3.00 3.28
N HIS A 61 -7.80 3.45 2.58
CA HIS A 61 -6.77 4.33 3.16
C HIS A 61 -7.38 5.55 3.87
N ASN A 62 -8.43 6.12 3.30
CA ASN A 62 -9.13 7.28 3.89
C ASN A 62 -10.22 6.89 4.90
N HIS A 63 -10.38 5.58 5.16
CA HIS A 63 -11.39 5.02 6.05
C HIS A 63 -10.79 3.92 6.93
N PRO A 64 -9.77 4.22 7.77
CA PRO A 64 -9.06 3.21 8.56
C PRO A 64 -9.99 2.42 9.48
N GLU A 65 -11.09 3.00 9.93
CA GLU A 65 -12.12 2.35 10.75
C GLU A 65 -12.79 1.15 10.05
N LYS A 66 -12.72 1.07 8.72
CA LYS A 66 -13.33 -0.01 7.92
C LYS A 66 -12.33 -1.12 7.56
N ILE A 67 -11.02 -0.88 7.70
CA ILE A 67 -9.98 -1.81 7.21
C ILE A 67 -10.09 -3.15 7.92
N THR A 68 -10.18 -3.16 9.25
CA THR A 68 -10.19 -4.39 10.05
C THR A 68 -11.34 -5.33 9.66
N ASP A 69 -12.55 -4.80 9.50
CA ASP A 69 -13.71 -5.61 9.14
C ASP A 69 -13.63 -6.09 7.68
N ALA A 70 -13.13 -5.24 6.77
CA ALA A 70 -12.93 -5.63 5.38
C ALA A 70 -11.89 -6.74 5.23
N VAL A 71 -10.77 -6.66 5.97
CA VAL A 71 -9.75 -7.73 5.99
C VAL A 71 -10.34 -9.02 6.57
N ARG A 72 -11.07 -8.95 7.69
CA ARG A 72 -11.72 -10.12 8.29
C ARG A 72 -12.65 -10.81 7.30
N ALA A 73 -13.55 -10.07 6.67
CA ALA A 73 -14.49 -10.60 5.69
C ALA A 73 -13.76 -11.24 4.48
N ALA A 74 -12.66 -10.65 4.02
CA ALA A 74 -11.86 -11.19 2.93
C ALA A 74 -11.12 -12.47 3.35
N VAL A 75 -10.54 -12.52 4.55
CA VAL A 75 -9.90 -13.74 5.08
C VAL A 75 -10.91 -14.88 5.18
N ASP A 76 -12.09 -14.64 5.77
CA ASP A 76 -13.13 -15.66 5.91
C ASP A 76 -13.61 -16.18 4.54
N LYS A 77 -13.79 -15.29 3.58
CA LYS A 77 -14.19 -15.61 2.20
C LYS A 77 -13.19 -16.51 1.49
N HIS A 78 -11.88 -16.24 1.66
CA HIS A 78 -10.84 -16.90 0.89
C HIS A 78 -10.25 -18.13 1.61
N ARG A 79 -10.44 -18.26 2.92
CA ARG A 79 -9.90 -19.36 3.73
C ARG A 79 -10.20 -20.77 3.18
N PRO A 80 -11.37 -21.07 2.59
CA PRO A 80 -11.61 -22.41 2.05
C PRO A 80 -10.76 -22.78 0.84
N ASN A 81 -10.20 -21.79 0.14
CA ASN A 81 -9.54 -21.99 -1.16
C ASN A 81 -8.01 -21.92 -1.07
N TYR A 82 -7.44 -21.45 0.05
CA TYR A 82 -6.00 -21.24 0.19
C TYR A 82 -5.47 -21.93 1.43
N ALA A 83 -4.30 -22.58 1.28
CA ALA A 83 -3.61 -23.22 2.40
C ALA A 83 -3.08 -22.20 3.42
N ARG A 84 -2.73 -20.98 2.95
CA ARG A 84 -2.20 -19.90 3.77
C ARG A 84 -2.68 -18.56 3.25
N ILE A 85 -3.02 -17.66 4.16
CA ILE A 85 -3.35 -16.26 3.86
C ILE A 85 -2.40 -15.36 4.63
N CYS A 86 -1.75 -14.43 3.92
CA CYS A 86 -0.83 -13.44 4.48
C CYS A 86 -1.37 -12.03 4.20
N VAL A 87 -1.47 -11.22 5.22
CA VAL A 87 -2.06 -9.87 5.14
C VAL A 87 -0.95 -8.83 4.91
N VAL A 88 -0.93 -8.24 3.70
CA VAL A 88 0.01 -7.20 3.30
C VAL A 88 -0.61 -5.83 3.57
N TYR A 89 -0.79 -5.56 4.85
CA TYR A 89 -1.21 -4.27 5.41
C TYR A 89 -0.30 -3.92 6.59
N ALA A 90 -0.02 -2.63 6.76
CA ALA A 90 0.50 -2.09 8.02
C ALA A 90 -0.65 -1.75 8.98
N ASP A 91 -0.38 -1.10 10.11
CA ASP A 91 -1.43 -0.60 11.00
C ASP A 91 -2.37 0.39 10.29
N CYS A 92 -1.84 1.26 9.45
CA CYS A 92 -2.59 2.18 8.59
C CYS A 92 -3.71 2.95 9.34
N GLY A 93 -3.46 3.32 10.61
CA GLY A 93 -4.40 4.08 11.43
C GLY A 93 -5.50 3.25 12.09
N THR A 94 -5.38 1.93 12.12
CA THR A 94 -6.34 1.05 12.83
C THR A 94 -6.10 0.99 14.33
N GLY A 95 -5.00 1.58 14.83
CA GLY A 95 -4.67 1.61 16.27
C GLY A 95 -4.44 0.23 16.87
N GLY A 96 -3.86 -0.69 16.11
CA GLY A 96 -3.58 -2.06 16.52
C GLY A 96 -4.76 -3.05 16.34
N LEU A 97 -5.95 -2.56 15.98
CA LEU A 97 -7.13 -3.43 15.83
C LEU A 97 -6.95 -4.45 14.70
N LEU A 98 -6.30 -4.07 13.60
CA LEU A 98 -6.03 -4.97 12.50
C LEU A 98 -5.07 -6.09 12.93
N ARG A 99 -3.98 -5.74 13.62
CA ARG A 99 -3.03 -6.73 14.16
C ARG A 99 -3.73 -7.72 15.07
N ALA A 100 -4.50 -7.23 16.05
CA ALA A 100 -5.23 -8.08 16.97
C ALA A 100 -6.26 -9.00 16.26
N ALA A 101 -6.85 -8.53 15.17
CA ALA A 101 -7.75 -9.35 14.36
C ALA A 101 -6.99 -10.45 13.59
N CYS A 102 -5.85 -10.12 12.97
CA CYS A 102 -4.99 -11.09 12.28
C CYS A 102 -4.49 -12.19 13.23
N ASP A 103 -4.04 -11.82 14.43
CA ASP A 103 -3.60 -12.76 15.46
C ASP A 103 -4.73 -13.73 15.85
N LYS A 104 -5.96 -13.22 16.06
CA LYS A 104 -7.13 -14.06 16.36
C LYS A 104 -7.52 -14.99 15.22
N MET A 105 -7.32 -14.58 13.98
CA MET A 105 -7.59 -15.39 12.79
C MET A 105 -6.46 -16.38 12.48
N GLY A 106 -5.31 -16.26 13.13
CA GLY A 106 -4.12 -17.08 12.84
C GLY A 106 -3.54 -16.78 11.46
N VAL A 107 -3.61 -15.52 10.99
CA VAL A 107 -3.01 -15.08 9.73
C VAL A 107 -1.85 -14.14 10.01
N GLU A 108 -0.80 -14.26 9.20
CA GLU A 108 0.36 -13.39 9.30
C GLU A 108 0.06 -12.01 8.70
N MET A 109 0.67 -10.98 9.27
CA MET A 109 0.53 -9.60 8.81
C MET A 109 1.89 -8.92 8.78
N VAL A 110 2.18 -8.10 7.76
CA VAL A 110 3.39 -7.30 7.71
C VAL A 110 3.46 -6.33 8.90
N PRO A 111 4.62 -6.24 9.59
CA PRO A 111 4.79 -5.24 10.66
C PRO A 111 4.93 -3.83 10.09
N GLY A 112 4.57 -2.80 10.87
CA GLY A 112 4.85 -1.41 10.55
C GLY A 112 3.66 -0.48 10.75
N PRO A 113 3.91 0.84 10.87
CA PRO A 113 2.87 1.83 11.12
C PRO A 113 2.06 2.17 9.87
N HIS A 114 2.70 2.22 8.70
CA HIS A 114 2.10 2.63 7.43
C HIS A 114 2.66 1.80 6.27
N CYS A 115 1.84 1.57 5.23
CA CYS A 115 2.27 0.81 4.05
C CYS A 115 3.48 1.44 3.34
N TYR A 116 3.59 2.76 3.30
CA TYR A 116 4.73 3.43 2.67
C TYR A 116 6.06 3.21 3.43
N ALA A 117 6.02 2.94 4.74
CA ALA A 117 7.21 2.62 5.52
C ALA A 117 7.90 1.32 5.05
N PHE A 118 7.15 0.41 4.39
CA PHE A 118 7.73 -0.79 3.79
C PHE A 118 8.76 -0.46 2.71
N PHE A 119 8.50 0.59 1.94
CA PHE A 119 9.39 0.99 0.84
C PHE A 119 10.66 1.66 1.36
N ASP A 120 10.55 2.53 2.36
CA ASP A 120 11.70 3.20 2.97
C ASP A 120 12.58 2.27 3.82
N GLY A 121 12.02 1.10 4.21
CA GLY A 121 12.59 0.18 5.20
C GLY A 121 12.22 0.60 6.61
N LEU A 122 11.58 -0.29 7.37
CA LEU A 122 11.01 0.02 8.68
C LEU A 122 12.03 0.61 9.66
N ALA A 123 13.22 0.03 9.74
CA ALA A 123 14.28 0.52 10.63
C ALA A 123 14.81 1.90 10.20
N ALA A 124 14.95 2.14 8.89
CA ALA A 124 15.40 3.42 8.38
C ALA A 124 14.32 4.49 8.55
N PHE A 125 13.05 4.14 8.35
CA PHE A 125 11.91 5.02 8.57
C PHE A 125 11.83 5.47 10.04
N GLU A 126 11.94 4.52 10.97
CA GLU A 126 11.93 4.80 12.40
C GLU A 126 13.12 5.67 12.82
N ALA A 127 14.33 5.36 12.33
CA ALA A 127 15.55 6.08 12.69
C ALA A 127 15.58 7.53 12.18
N ARG A 128 14.84 7.85 11.10
CA ARG A 128 14.79 9.24 10.59
C ARG A 128 13.91 10.16 11.42
N ASP A 129 12.86 9.63 12.05
CA ASP A 129 11.90 10.40 12.90
C ASP A 129 11.41 11.70 12.23
N GLU A 130 11.10 11.62 10.93
CA GLU A 130 10.74 12.79 10.11
C GLU A 130 9.26 13.15 10.27
N VAL A 131 8.87 13.63 11.43
CA VAL A 131 7.47 13.93 11.78
C VAL A 131 6.88 15.11 10.98
N THR A 132 7.72 15.94 10.36
CA THR A 132 7.32 17.08 9.50
C THR A 132 7.37 16.74 8.01
N ALA A 133 7.55 15.46 7.63
CA ALA A 133 7.55 15.01 6.25
C ALA A 133 6.20 14.44 5.83
N PHE A 134 5.71 14.87 4.66
CA PHE A 134 4.56 14.27 4.00
C PHE A 134 5.05 13.26 2.97
N TYR A 135 4.58 12.01 3.03
CA TYR A 135 5.08 10.93 2.19
C TYR A 135 4.15 10.61 1.01
N LEU A 136 4.72 10.47 -0.19
CA LEU A 136 4.06 9.90 -1.36
C LEU A 136 4.80 8.65 -1.84
N THR A 137 4.03 7.70 -2.35
CA THR A 137 4.50 6.53 -3.13
C THR A 137 4.12 6.71 -4.59
N ASP A 138 4.57 5.82 -5.48
CA ASP A 138 4.18 5.83 -6.90
C ASP A 138 2.66 5.83 -7.06
N PHE A 139 1.95 4.99 -6.28
CA PHE A 139 0.49 4.95 -6.30
C PHE A 139 -0.14 6.26 -5.83
N LEU A 140 0.27 6.78 -4.68
CA LEU A 140 -0.30 8.01 -4.12
C LEU A 140 0.03 9.23 -5.00
N CYS A 141 1.18 9.24 -5.67
CA CYS A 141 1.53 10.26 -6.64
C CYS A 141 0.54 10.26 -7.82
N ARG A 142 0.21 9.08 -8.38
CA ARG A 142 -0.79 8.95 -9.45
C ARG A 142 -2.20 9.32 -9.00
N GLN A 143 -2.53 9.06 -7.75
CA GLN A 143 -3.86 9.23 -7.17
C GLN A 143 -3.95 10.42 -6.19
N PHE A 144 -3.04 11.38 -6.26
CA PHE A 144 -2.94 12.49 -5.31
C PHE A 144 -4.26 13.25 -5.14
N ASP A 145 -4.95 13.55 -6.22
CA ASP A 145 -6.23 14.25 -6.14
C ASP A 145 -7.32 13.43 -5.44
N ALA A 146 -7.35 12.12 -5.67
CA ALA A 146 -8.37 11.23 -5.11
C ALA A 146 -8.14 10.93 -3.61
N PHE A 147 -6.87 10.88 -3.18
CA PHE A 147 -6.52 10.47 -1.81
C PHE A 147 -6.18 11.64 -0.89
N VAL A 148 -5.72 12.76 -1.44
CA VAL A 148 -5.26 13.90 -0.66
C VAL A 148 -6.10 15.14 -0.93
N TRP A 149 -6.07 15.64 -2.18
CA TRP A 149 -6.55 16.98 -2.49
C TRP A 149 -8.08 17.13 -2.34
N LYS A 150 -8.84 16.23 -2.94
CA LYS A 150 -10.32 16.26 -2.89
C LYS A 150 -10.88 15.85 -1.52
N PRO A 151 -10.40 14.77 -0.85
CA PRO A 151 -10.89 14.42 0.48
C PRO A 151 -10.71 15.54 1.50
N LEU A 152 -9.64 16.33 1.41
CA LEU A 152 -9.41 17.49 2.25
C LEU A 152 -10.19 18.75 1.81
N GLY A 153 -10.96 18.64 0.71
CA GLY A 153 -11.77 19.76 0.18
C GLY A 153 -10.96 20.89 -0.43
N LEU A 154 -9.68 20.67 -0.73
CA LEU A 154 -8.76 21.71 -1.23
C LEU A 154 -9.03 22.12 -2.67
N ASP A 155 -9.78 21.32 -3.43
CA ASP A 155 -10.31 21.65 -4.74
C ASP A 155 -11.36 22.77 -4.68
N ARG A 156 -12.09 22.88 -3.56
CA ARG A 156 -13.16 23.87 -3.31
C ARG A 156 -12.75 24.96 -2.33
N HIS A 157 -11.82 24.64 -1.44
CA HIS A 157 -11.40 25.49 -0.32
C HIS A 157 -9.86 25.57 -0.23
N PRO A 158 -9.17 26.16 -1.23
CA PRO A 158 -7.71 26.20 -1.26
C PRO A 158 -7.08 26.95 -0.07
N GLN A 159 -7.85 27.82 0.61
CA GLN A 159 -7.43 28.51 1.82
C GLN A 159 -7.17 27.56 3.01
N LEU A 160 -7.69 26.33 2.96
CA LEU A 160 -7.44 25.32 4.01
C LEU A 160 -6.05 24.67 3.91
N ARG A 161 -5.30 24.93 2.83
CA ARG A 161 -3.97 24.35 2.62
C ARG A 161 -3.05 24.57 3.82
N GLU A 162 -2.97 25.79 4.29
CA GLU A 162 -2.11 26.14 5.43
C GLU A 162 -2.53 25.42 6.72
N MET A 163 -3.83 25.23 6.94
CA MET A 163 -4.34 24.49 8.09
C MET A 163 -3.93 23.02 8.07
N TYR A 164 -3.92 22.38 6.88
CA TYR A 164 -3.56 20.97 6.75
C TYR A 164 -2.05 20.74 6.67
N PHE A 165 -1.33 21.61 5.95
CA PHE A 165 0.08 21.36 5.61
C PHE A 165 1.06 22.36 6.25
N GLY A 166 0.60 23.37 7.00
CA GLY A 166 1.47 24.38 7.60
C GLY A 166 2.49 23.83 8.63
N ASN A 167 2.27 22.63 9.14
CA ASN A 167 3.22 21.95 10.03
C ASN A 167 4.20 21.00 9.28
N TYR A 168 4.02 20.80 7.97
CA TYR A 168 4.93 20.02 7.16
C TYR A 168 5.99 20.92 6.53
N GLU A 169 7.21 20.45 6.44
CA GLU A 169 8.34 21.16 5.84
C GLU A 169 8.63 20.66 4.42
N LYS A 170 8.46 19.37 4.21
CA LYS A 170 8.77 18.73 2.92
C LYS A 170 7.79 17.62 2.55
N LEU A 171 7.66 17.40 1.23
CA LEU A 171 7.11 16.21 0.66
C LEU A 171 8.25 15.27 0.26
N VAL A 172 8.21 14.04 0.81
CA VAL A 172 9.16 12.97 0.46
C VAL A 172 8.47 12.00 -0.49
N TYR A 173 8.95 11.96 -1.71
CA TYR A 173 8.51 10.97 -2.69
C TYR A 173 9.39 9.73 -2.60
N LEU A 174 8.81 8.66 -2.07
CA LEU A 174 9.40 7.32 -2.05
C LEU A 174 9.12 6.69 -3.42
N ALA A 175 10.12 6.71 -4.30
CA ALA A 175 10.00 6.20 -5.66
C ALA A 175 10.24 4.69 -5.69
N GLN A 176 9.25 3.90 -6.08
CA GLN A 176 9.38 2.46 -6.26
C GLN A 176 9.98 2.14 -7.64
N THR A 177 9.83 3.05 -8.61
CA THR A 177 10.31 2.91 -9.98
C THR A 177 11.17 4.11 -10.40
N GLU A 178 12.00 3.94 -11.43
CA GLU A 178 12.78 5.00 -12.06
C GLU A 178 11.93 5.67 -13.17
N ASP A 179 10.83 6.31 -12.76
CA ASP A 179 9.88 6.97 -13.66
C ASP A 179 10.01 8.50 -13.55
N ALA A 180 10.48 9.14 -14.64
CA ALA A 180 10.67 10.57 -14.69
C ALA A 180 9.34 11.35 -14.67
N GLU A 181 8.26 10.80 -15.26
CA GLU A 181 6.94 11.44 -15.26
C GLU A 181 6.34 11.43 -13.85
N LEU A 182 6.48 10.32 -13.14
CA LEU A 182 6.05 10.24 -11.72
C LEU A 182 6.87 11.18 -10.85
N THR A 183 8.18 11.31 -11.11
CA THR A 183 9.03 12.26 -10.37
C THR A 183 8.55 13.70 -10.57
N ALA A 184 8.34 14.12 -11.82
CA ALA A 184 7.83 15.46 -12.12
C ALA A 184 6.42 15.71 -11.51
N ARG A 185 5.58 14.67 -11.51
CA ARG A 185 4.24 14.72 -10.90
C ARG A 185 4.30 14.86 -9.39
N ALA A 186 5.23 14.17 -8.73
CA ALA A 186 5.43 14.28 -7.27
C ALA A 186 5.96 15.67 -6.88
N GLU A 187 6.86 16.23 -7.69
CA GLU A 187 7.35 17.61 -7.52
C GLU A 187 6.22 18.63 -7.64
N ALA A 188 5.36 18.49 -8.66
CA ALA A 188 4.18 19.33 -8.81
C ALA A 188 3.18 19.18 -7.63
N CYS A 189 3.08 18.00 -7.01
CA CYS A 189 2.30 17.81 -5.78
C CYS A 189 2.90 18.61 -4.62
N ALA A 190 4.23 18.58 -4.45
CA ALA A 190 4.93 19.37 -3.43
C ALA A 190 4.70 20.87 -3.60
N GLU A 191 4.82 21.39 -4.84
CA GLU A 191 4.53 22.78 -5.16
C GLU A 191 3.08 23.16 -4.80
N ARG A 192 2.09 22.32 -5.14
CA ARG A 192 0.68 22.55 -4.80
C ARG A 192 0.46 22.61 -3.29
N MET A 193 1.19 21.79 -2.52
CA MET A 193 1.14 21.78 -1.06
C MET A 193 1.93 22.94 -0.44
N GLY A 194 2.84 23.57 -1.19
CA GLY A 194 3.75 24.60 -0.69
C GLY A 194 4.90 24.04 0.14
N LEU A 195 5.33 22.81 -0.15
CA LEU A 195 6.37 22.07 0.58
C LEU A 195 7.65 21.95 -0.24
N ALA A 196 8.81 21.82 0.44
CA ALA A 196 10.04 21.42 -0.21
C ALA A 196 9.89 20.00 -0.79
N PHE A 197 10.60 19.69 -1.88
CA PHE A 197 10.55 18.38 -2.52
C PHE A 197 11.82 17.57 -2.23
N GLU A 198 11.65 16.31 -1.85
CA GLU A 198 12.73 15.33 -1.72
C GLU A 198 12.32 14.03 -2.42
N ARG A 199 13.17 13.49 -3.31
CA ARG A 199 12.99 12.17 -3.93
C ARG A 199 13.93 11.17 -3.28
N ARG A 200 13.38 10.02 -2.87
CA ARG A 200 14.14 8.82 -2.44
C ARG A 200 13.79 7.65 -3.33
N TYR A 201 14.76 7.10 -4.02
CA TYR A 201 14.57 5.82 -4.70
C TYR A 201 14.69 4.69 -3.68
N THR A 202 13.63 3.92 -3.52
CA THR A 202 13.54 2.84 -2.52
C THR A 202 13.39 1.47 -3.17
N GLY A 203 12.95 1.40 -4.42
CA GLY A 203 12.46 0.15 -4.97
C GLY A 203 11.35 -0.41 -4.09
N TYR A 204 11.39 -1.71 -3.82
CA TYR A 204 10.34 -2.37 -3.05
C TYR A 204 10.67 -2.55 -1.56
N GLY A 205 11.86 -2.14 -1.11
CA GLY A 205 12.25 -2.09 0.30
C GLY A 205 12.00 -3.38 1.08
N ASP A 206 11.46 -3.25 2.29
CA ASP A 206 11.14 -4.38 3.18
C ASP A 206 9.99 -5.23 2.66
N LEU A 207 9.13 -4.70 1.79
CA LEU A 207 8.06 -5.47 1.18
C LEU A 207 8.60 -6.69 0.43
N ALA A 208 9.68 -6.52 -0.34
CA ALA A 208 10.32 -7.62 -1.07
C ALA A 208 10.79 -8.72 -0.11
N ARG A 209 11.49 -8.36 0.97
CA ARG A 209 12.02 -9.31 1.95
C ARG A 209 10.92 -10.09 2.70
N VAL A 210 9.83 -9.43 3.04
CA VAL A 210 8.71 -10.09 3.73
C VAL A 210 8.03 -11.09 2.81
N LEU A 211 7.77 -10.72 1.55
CA LEU A 211 7.14 -11.62 0.59
C LEU A 211 8.03 -12.82 0.26
N GLU A 212 9.35 -12.62 0.12
CA GLU A 212 10.33 -13.69 -0.05
C GLU A 212 10.26 -14.69 1.12
N GLY A 213 10.28 -14.18 2.36
CA GLY A 213 10.16 -15.05 3.55
C GLY A 213 8.87 -15.85 3.60
N TRP A 214 7.77 -15.31 3.05
CA TRP A 214 6.51 -16.06 2.96
C TRP A 214 6.47 -17.05 1.78
N ALA A 215 7.15 -16.73 0.67
CA ALA A 215 7.25 -17.62 -0.47
C ALA A 215 8.04 -18.90 -0.14
N ASP A 216 9.11 -18.76 0.64
CA ASP A 216 10.02 -19.87 1.00
C ASP A 216 9.51 -20.70 2.18
N ALA A 217 8.57 -20.19 2.96
CA ALA A 217 8.05 -20.91 4.12
C ALA A 217 7.16 -22.07 3.66
N PRO A 218 7.37 -23.30 4.20
CA PRO A 218 6.53 -24.44 3.88
C PRO A 218 5.07 -24.09 4.17
N ALA A 219 4.16 -24.42 3.24
CA ALA A 219 2.74 -24.34 3.51
C ALA A 219 2.45 -25.33 4.65
N THR A 220 2.33 -24.81 5.87
CA THR A 220 1.96 -25.65 7.02
C THR A 220 0.62 -26.29 6.73
N ALA A 221 0.60 -27.62 6.85
CA ALA A 221 -0.57 -28.48 6.65
C ALA A 221 -1.65 -28.20 7.70
#